data_39c7f25a8c9ec8acacd461af623ff641
#
_entry.id   39c7f25a8c9ec8acacd461af623ff641
#
_cell.length_a   1.000
_cell.length_b   1.000
_cell.length_c   1.000
_cell.angle_alpha   90.00
_cell.angle_beta   90.00
_cell.angle_gamma   90.00
#
_symmetry.space_group_name_H-M   'P 1'
#
loop_
_entity.id
_entity.type
_entity.pdbx_description
1 polymer ?
#
loop_
_entity_poly.entity_id
_entity_poly.type
_entity_poly.pdbx_seq_one_letter_code
_entity_poly.pdbx_strand_id
1 'polypeptide(L)'
;MYKRTVDLHVHTDNSPDGNHSAMFICEKAELTKLRALAFCDHCEIDSFYQDKYDKRIRSAYYEVAMAQSAFRGKVLVLEGIELGQPHYDPELAEKVLAMREYDQVIG
;
A
#
# COMPACT_ATOMS: atom_id res chain seq x y z
N MET A 1 -26.91 -13.68 0.49
CA MET A 1 -26.22 -12.72 1.34
C MET A 1 -24.85 -12.37 0.79
N TYR A 2 -24.52 -11.11 0.79
CA TYR A 2 -23.27 -10.65 0.23
C TYR A 2 -22.27 -10.30 1.26
N LYS A 3 -21.05 -10.69 0.98
CA LYS A 3 -19.92 -10.25 1.74
C LYS A 3 -19.30 -9.03 1.07
N ARG A 4 -18.62 -8.25 1.85
CA ARG A 4 -17.79 -7.22 1.33
C ARG A 4 -16.70 -7.86 0.52
N THR A 5 -16.54 -7.46 -0.73
CA THR A 5 -15.63 -8.11 -1.64
C THR A 5 -14.40 -7.27 -1.97
N VAL A 6 -14.34 -6.04 -1.47
CA VAL A 6 -13.18 -5.16 -1.69
C VAL A 6 -12.80 -4.46 -0.40
N ASP A 7 -11.50 -4.24 -0.24
CA ASP A 7 -10.95 -3.42 0.82
C ASP A 7 -9.87 -2.52 0.21
N LEU A 8 -10.13 -1.23 0.18
CA LEU A 8 -9.29 -0.29 -0.53
C LEU A 8 -8.32 0.48 0.37
N HIS A 9 -8.13 0.05 1.61
CA HIS A 9 -7.22 0.75 2.51
C HIS A 9 -6.60 -0.23 3.50
N VAL A 10 -5.53 -0.88 3.08
CA VAL A 10 -4.82 -1.88 3.88
C VAL A 10 -3.35 -1.49 3.96
N HIS A 11 -2.73 -1.74 5.11
CA HIS A 11 -1.29 -1.49 5.30
C HIS A 11 -0.53 -2.79 5.37
N THR A 12 0.69 -2.80 4.81
CA THR A 12 1.64 -3.89 5.01
C THR A 12 2.56 -3.55 6.17
N ASP A 13 3.50 -4.45 6.46
CA ASP A 13 4.51 -4.21 7.48
C ASP A 13 5.57 -3.18 7.05
N ASN A 14 5.45 -2.61 5.86
CA ASN A 14 6.26 -1.47 5.44
C ASN A 14 5.74 -0.16 6.03
N SER A 15 4.51 -0.14 6.52
CA SER A 15 4.00 0.97 7.31
C SER A 15 4.40 0.78 8.77
N PRO A 16 4.69 1.86 9.51
CA PRO A 16 5.05 1.73 10.93
C PRO A 16 3.98 1.04 11.78
N ASP A 17 2.72 1.13 11.37
CA ASP A 17 1.61 0.52 12.10
C ASP A 17 1.13 -0.80 11.50
N GLY A 18 1.79 -1.29 10.47
CA GLY A 18 1.41 -2.56 9.84
C GLY A 18 2.17 -3.73 10.45
N ASN A 19 1.53 -4.88 10.54
CA ASN A 19 2.08 -6.04 11.20
C ASN A 19 2.31 -7.25 10.31
N HIS A 20 1.82 -7.22 9.07
CA HIS A 20 1.86 -8.40 8.21
C HIS A 20 2.33 -8.06 6.80
N SER A 21 2.98 -9.02 6.16
CA SER A 21 3.44 -8.85 4.79
C SER A 21 2.26 -8.84 3.80
N ALA A 22 2.51 -8.30 2.62
CA ALA A 22 1.50 -8.29 1.56
C ALA A 22 1.05 -9.71 1.21
N MET A 23 1.99 -10.65 1.14
CA MET A 23 1.66 -12.05 0.82
C MET A 23 0.74 -12.66 1.86
N PHE A 24 1.02 -12.44 3.15
CA PHE A 24 0.19 -12.97 4.22
C PHE A 24 -1.22 -12.41 4.14
N ILE A 25 -1.33 -11.10 3.91
CA ILE A 25 -2.64 -10.44 3.82
C ILE A 25 -3.41 -10.97 2.62
N CYS A 26 -2.75 -11.19 1.49
CA CYS A 26 -3.40 -11.74 0.30
C CYS A 26 -3.86 -13.18 0.52
N GLU A 27 -3.10 -13.97 1.24
CA GLU A 27 -3.53 -15.33 1.59
C GLU A 27 -4.81 -15.30 2.41
N LYS A 28 -4.89 -14.40 3.39
CA LYS A 28 -6.10 -14.22 4.17
C LYS A 28 -7.26 -13.73 3.32
N ALA A 29 -6.97 -12.80 2.40
CA ALA A 29 -7.99 -12.28 1.49
C ALA A 29 -8.59 -13.39 0.63
N GLU A 30 -7.74 -14.27 0.11
CA GLU A 30 -8.20 -15.40 -0.69
C GLU A 30 -9.09 -16.33 0.14
N LEU A 31 -8.68 -16.63 1.36
CA LEU A 31 -9.44 -17.51 2.26
C LEU A 31 -10.80 -16.92 2.61
N THR A 32 -10.88 -15.62 2.78
CA THR A 32 -12.15 -14.96 3.14
C THR A 32 -12.93 -14.51 1.91
N LYS A 33 -12.46 -14.86 0.72
CA LYS A 33 -13.10 -14.55 -0.56
C LYS A 33 -13.21 -13.06 -0.84
N LEU A 34 -12.25 -12.30 -0.37
CA LEU A 34 -12.12 -10.90 -0.74
C LEU A 34 -11.59 -10.86 -2.17
N ARG A 35 -12.23 -10.11 -3.04
CA ARG A 35 -11.91 -10.12 -4.47
C ARG A 35 -10.85 -9.11 -4.85
N ALA A 36 -10.75 -8.02 -4.10
CA ALA A 36 -9.79 -6.97 -4.40
C ALA A 36 -9.38 -6.26 -3.12
N LEU A 37 -8.13 -5.83 -3.07
CA LEU A 37 -7.66 -4.98 -1.99
C LEU A 37 -6.59 -4.02 -2.51
N ALA A 38 -6.45 -2.89 -1.83
CA ALA A 38 -5.42 -1.91 -2.15
C ALA A 38 -4.52 -1.73 -0.94
N PHE A 39 -3.23 -1.93 -1.16
CA PHE A 39 -2.24 -1.66 -0.13
C PHE A 39 -1.89 -0.18 -0.20
N CYS A 40 -2.21 0.55 0.86
CA CYS A 40 -1.98 2.00 0.94
C CYS A 40 -1.13 2.30 2.16
N ASP A 41 0.14 1.92 2.08
CA ASP A 41 1.06 2.13 3.19
C ASP A 41 1.28 3.60 3.44
N HIS A 42 1.55 3.94 4.70
CA HIS A 42 1.80 5.31 5.12
C HIS A 42 3.04 5.89 4.48
N CYS A 43 2.97 7.18 4.14
CA CYS A 43 4.13 7.99 3.84
C CYS A 43 3.89 9.37 4.44
N GLU A 44 4.53 9.64 5.58
CA GLU A 44 4.38 10.90 6.27
C GLU A 44 5.46 11.86 5.81
N ILE A 45 5.04 12.95 5.19
CA ILE A 45 5.98 13.90 4.59
C ILE A 45 6.82 14.61 5.65
N ASP A 46 6.24 14.91 6.81
CA ASP A 46 6.94 15.63 7.87
C ASP A 46 8.03 14.78 8.55
N SER A 47 7.98 13.47 8.41
CA SER A 47 9.02 12.58 8.95
C SER A 47 9.66 11.69 7.88
N PHE A 48 9.60 12.13 6.63
CA PHE A 48 9.99 11.32 5.49
C PHE A 48 11.40 10.73 5.62
N TYR A 49 12.38 11.59 5.92
CA TYR A 49 13.77 11.14 6.01
C TYR A 49 14.05 10.42 7.32
N GLN A 50 13.46 10.89 8.39
CA GLN A 50 13.65 10.37 9.73
C GLN A 50 13.18 8.92 9.83
N ASP A 51 12.04 8.62 9.23
CA ASP A 51 11.43 7.28 9.26
C ASP A 51 11.74 6.46 8.01
N LYS A 52 12.61 6.98 7.14
CA LYS A 52 13.13 6.26 5.97
C LYS A 52 12.03 5.81 5.02
N TYR A 53 11.10 6.69 4.71
CA TYR A 53 9.99 6.34 3.83
C TYR A 53 10.42 6.04 2.40
N ASP A 54 11.55 6.57 1.95
CA ASP A 54 12.10 6.22 0.64
C ASP A 54 12.34 4.71 0.53
N LYS A 55 12.89 4.12 1.60
CA LYS A 55 13.12 2.67 1.65
C LYS A 55 11.82 1.91 1.81
N ARG A 56 10.91 2.41 2.65
CA ARG A 56 9.62 1.76 2.88
C ARG A 56 8.80 1.70 1.60
N ILE A 57 8.77 2.81 0.85
CA ILE A 57 8.04 2.86 -0.43
C ILE A 57 8.62 1.85 -1.41
N ARG A 58 9.95 1.78 -1.50
CA ARG A 58 10.60 0.85 -2.42
C ARG A 58 10.32 -0.60 -2.05
N SER A 59 10.41 -0.91 -0.76
CA SER A 59 10.13 -2.24 -0.25
C SER A 59 8.67 -2.62 -0.48
N ALA A 60 7.74 -1.71 -0.20
CA ALA A 60 6.32 -1.93 -0.43
C ALA A 60 6.03 -2.19 -1.90
N TYR A 61 6.66 -1.44 -2.79
CA TYR A 61 6.48 -1.63 -4.22
C TYR A 61 6.82 -3.07 -4.65
N TYR A 62 7.97 -3.56 -4.21
CA TYR A 62 8.37 -4.92 -4.57
C TYR A 62 7.48 -5.98 -3.93
N GLU A 63 7.10 -5.79 -2.67
CA GLU A 63 6.21 -6.72 -1.99
C GLU A 63 4.85 -6.80 -2.67
N VAL A 64 4.29 -5.65 -2.99
CA VAL A 64 2.98 -5.59 -3.65
C VAL A 64 3.06 -6.19 -5.05
N ALA A 65 4.14 -5.90 -5.79
CA ALA A 65 4.32 -6.47 -7.12
C ALA A 65 4.41 -8.00 -7.08
N MET A 66 5.09 -8.55 -6.08
CA MET A 66 5.17 -10.00 -5.90
C MET A 66 3.80 -10.58 -5.57
N ALA A 67 3.04 -9.91 -4.71
CA ALA A 67 1.69 -10.35 -4.37
C ALA A 67 0.77 -10.28 -5.58
N GLN A 68 0.87 -9.22 -6.38
CA GLN A 68 0.09 -9.11 -7.61
C GLN A 68 0.34 -10.31 -8.51
N SER A 69 1.58 -10.70 -8.67
CA SER A 69 1.94 -11.83 -9.51
C SER A 69 1.44 -13.15 -8.93
N ALA A 70 1.65 -13.35 -7.63
CA ALA A 70 1.30 -14.62 -6.97
C ALA A 70 -0.20 -14.86 -6.91
N PHE A 71 -1.00 -13.79 -6.79
CA PHE A 71 -2.44 -13.92 -6.63
C PHE A 71 -3.23 -13.53 -7.87
N ARG A 72 -2.55 -13.48 -9.01
CA ARG A 72 -3.20 -13.18 -10.28
C ARG A 72 -4.33 -14.17 -10.53
N GLY A 73 -5.52 -13.65 -10.81
CA GLY A 73 -6.70 -14.48 -11.02
C GLY A 73 -7.41 -14.91 -9.76
N LYS A 74 -6.85 -14.60 -8.58
CA LYS A 74 -7.43 -14.98 -7.29
C LYS A 74 -7.89 -13.78 -6.50
N VAL A 75 -7.01 -12.79 -6.34
CA VAL A 75 -7.31 -11.54 -5.65
C VAL A 75 -6.72 -10.43 -6.49
N LEU A 76 -7.51 -9.40 -6.78
CA LEU A 76 -7.01 -8.22 -7.47
C LEU A 76 -6.26 -7.37 -6.44
N VAL A 77 -4.98 -7.20 -6.64
CA VAL A 77 -4.11 -6.45 -5.73
C VAL A 77 -3.76 -5.13 -6.37
N LEU A 78 -4.11 -4.04 -5.69
CA LEU A 78 -3.84 -2.69 -6.16
C LEU A 78 -2.74 -2.07 -5.30
N GLU A 79 -1.94 -1.21 -5.92
CA GLU A 79 -0.90 -0.49 -5.21
C GLU A 79 -1.33 0.94 -4.97
N GLY A 80 -1.32 1.35 -3.70
CA GLY A 80 -1.66 2.71 -3.33
C GLY A 80 -0.69 3.26 -2.31
N ILE A 81 -0.98 4.45 -1.87
CA ILE A 81 -0.20 5.13 -0.85
C ILE A 81 -1.13 5.99 0.02
N GLU A 82 -0.85 6.03 1.30
CA GLU A 82 -1.53 6.97 2.21
C GLU A 82 -0.54 8.10 2.51
N LEU A 83 -0.79 9.26 1.89
CA LEU A 83 0.12 10.39 1.98
C LEU A 83 -0.32 11.31 3.10
N GLY A 84 0.50 11.41 4.15
CA GLY A 84 0.22 12.28 5.29
C GLY A 84 1.03 13.55 5.24
N GLN A 85 0.44 14.64 5.70
CA GLN A 85 1.07 15.96 5.84
C GLN A 85 1.69 16.48 4.54
N PRO A 86 0.99 16.41 3.39
CA PRO A 86 1.59 16.85 2.12
C PRO A 86 1.94 18.34 2.09
N HIS A 87 1.23 19.15 2.85
CA HIS A 87 1.47 20.59 2.88
C HIS A 87 2.74 20.97 3.66
N TYR A 88 3.30 20.04 4.42
CA TYR A 88 4.54 20.28 5.15
C TYR A 88 5.71 20.56 4.20
N ASP A 89 5.75 19.82 3.09
CA ASP A 89 6.75 20.00 2.04
C ASP A 89 6.13 19.59 0.71
N PRO A 90 5.47 20.53 0.03
CA PRO A 90 4.76 20.21 -1.22
C PRO A 90 5.65 19.66 -2.32
N GLU A 91 6.89 20.12 -2.42
CA GLU A 91 7.82 19.61 -3.43
C GLU A 91 8.15 18.14 -3.19
N LEU A 92 8.40 17.79 -1.92
CA LEU A 92 8.67 16.41 -1.58
C LEU A 92 7.45 15.53 -1.83
N ALA A 93 6.26 16.03 -1.48
CA ALA A 93 5.02 15.30 -1.74
C ALA A 93 4.85 15.01 -3.22
N GLU A 94 5.13 15.98 -4.08
CA GLU A 94 5.06 15.76 -5.52
C GLU A 94 6.07 14.72 -6.00
N LYS A 95 7.28 14.76 -5.46
CA LYS A 95 8.29 13.76 -5.80
C LYS A 95 7.87 12.37 -5.40
N VAL A 96 7.28 12.22 -4.22
CA VAL A 96 6.78 10.93 -3.74
C VAL A 96 5.71 10.40 -4.68
N LEU A 97 4.75 11.25 -5.05
CA LEU A 97 3.68 10.83 -5.95
C LEU A 97 4.18 10.47 -7.34
N ALA A 98 5.33 10.99 -7.74
CA ALA A 98 5.94 10.69 -9.03
C ALA A 98 6.82 9.44 -9.02
N MET A 99 7.10 8.87 -7.86
CA MET A 99 8.00 7.71 -7.74
C MET A 99 7.42 6.45 -8.36
N ARG A 100 6.10 6.30 -8.32
CA ARG A 100 5.39 5.13 -8.82
C ARG A 100 4.07 5.57 -9.44
N GLU A 101 3.50 4.68 -10.25
CA GLU A 101 2.13 4.85 -10.73
C GLU A 101 1.21 4.16 -9.73
N TYR A 102 0.57 4.94 -8.90
CA TYR A 102 -0.31 4.39 -7.88
C TYR A 102 -1.71 4.21 -8.42
N ASP A 103 -2.33 3.08 -8.06
CA ASP A 103 -3.75 2.85 -8.39
C ASP A 103 -4.66 3.69 -7.50
N GLN A 104 -4.18 4.06 -6.30
CA GLN A 104 -4.96 4.82 -5.36
C GLN A 104 -4.05 5.67 -4.48
N VAL A 105 -4.45 6.92 -4.25
CA VAL A 105 -3.78 7.81 -3.33
C VAL A 105 -4.79 8.31 -2.31
N ILE A 106 -4.47 8.13 -1.03
CA ILE A 106 -5.29 8.60 0.08
C ILE A 106 -4.53 9.72 0.77
N GLY A 107 -5.19 10.81 1.00
CA GLY A 107 -4.58 11.96 1.66
C GLY A 107 -5.13 12.26 3.03
#